data_e61cf68bcd6ebba9182636c4a1ef204a
#
_entry.id   e61cf68bcd6ebba9182636c4a1ef204a
#
_cell.length_a   1.000
_cell.length_b   1.000
_cell.length_c   1.000
_cell.angle_alpha   90.00
_cell.angle_beta   90.00
_cell.angle_gamma   90.00
#
_symmetry.space_group_name_H-M   'P 1'
#
loop_
_entity.id
_entity.type
_entity.pdbx_description
1 polymer ?
#
loop_
_entity_poly.entity_id
_entity_poly.type
_entity_poly.pdbx_seq_one_letter_code
_entity_poly.pdbx_strand_id
1 'polypeptide(L)'
;TDPSNLKRARTLLDGQVVCGNTLHKIRLDSLQSGQKYYYRTCSQEILLYQAYKKVFGNTARTELREFTLPAAGDDSFTAVVFNDLHKQSKTFQALCEQIKGIDYDFVVFNGDCVDDPANHDQATAFISELTEGVEGDRVPVFFMRGNHEIRNAYSVGLHSLFDYVGDKTYGSFNWGDTRIVMLDCGEDKPDDHWVYYGLNDFTKLRNDQVGFLKRELASKEFKKAAKRILIHHIPLYGNDYENLCSGLWGKLLEKAPFNISLNAHTHEYAYHPK
;
A
#
# COMPACT_ATOMS: atom_id res chain seq x y z
N THR A 1 19.06 -6.25 14.83
CA THR A 1 20.49 -5.88 14.66
C THR A 1 21.41 -7.07 14.85
N ASP A 2 21.13 -8.00 15.74
CA ASP A 2 21.90 -9.22 15.94
C ASP A 2 21.05 -10.43 15.48
N PRO A 3 21.43 -11.12 14.38
CA PRO A 3 20.67 -12.24 13.86
C PRO A 3 20.68 -13.47 14.79
N SER A 4 21.56 -13.53 15.76
CA SER A 4 21.61 -14.59 16.78
C SER A 4 20.63 -14.36 17.94
N ASN A 5 20.10 -13.14 18.11
CA ASN A 5 19.23 -12.75 19.22
C ASN A 5 17.90 -12.16 18.74
N LEU A 6 17.08 -13.01 18.13
CA LEU A 6 15.76 -12.60 17.62
C LEU A 6 14.73 -12.51 18.74
N LYS A 7 14.07 -11.36 18.86
CA LYS A 7 12.90 -11.19 19.72
C LYS A 7 11.63 -11.64 18.99
N ARG A 8 10.68 -12.21 19.73
CA ARG A 8 9.40 -12.64 19.17
C ARG A 8 8.40 -11.48 19.17
N ALA A 9 7.83 -11.19 18.00
CA ALA A 9 6.69 -10.31 17.83
C ALA A 9 5.43 -11.11 17.46
N ARG A 10 4.27 -10.67 17.92
CA ARG A 10 2.96 -11.28 17.65
C ARG A 10 1.89 -10.20 17.69
N THR A 11 0.79 -10.42 16.96
CA THR A 11 -0.42 -9.62 17.14
C THR A 11 -1.17 -10.09 18.37
N LEU A 12 -1.44 -9.16 19.27
CA LEU A 12 -2.18 -9.40 20.51
C LEU A 12 -3.49 -8.62 20.48
N LEU A 13 -4.55 -9.24 21.01
CA LEU A 13 -5.82 -8.60 21.28
C LEU A 13 -6.17 -8.90 22.75
N ASP A 14 -6.25 -7.88 23.56
CA ASP A 14 -6.55 -7.99 25.01
C ASP A 14 -5.71 -9.05 25.74
N GLY A 15 -4.42 -9.13 25.38
CA GLY A 15 -3.47 -10.08 25.98
C GLY A 15 -3.47 -11.48 25.34
N GLN A 16 -4.38 -11.76 24.42
CA GLN A 16 -4.42 -13.03 23.69
C GLN A 16 -3.68 -12.92 22.35
N VAL A 17 -2.96 -13.98 21.98
CA VAL A 17 -2.37 -14.08 20.64
C VAL A 17 -3.46 -14.30 19.62
N VAL A 18 -3.53 -13.42 18.63
CA VAL A 18 -4.46 -13.60 17.49
C VAL A 18 -4.04 -14.85 16.71
N CYS A 19 -4.94 -15.82 16.60
CA CYS A 19 -4.72 -17.10 15.95
C CYS A 19 -5.99 -17.58 15.22
N GLY A 20 -5.89 -18.70 14.53
CA GLY A 20 -7.00 -19.26 13.74
C GLY A 20 -7.19 -18.56 12.38
N ASN A 21 -6.23 -17.75 11.95
CA ASN A 21 -6.23 -17.03 10.68
C ASN A 21 -5.12 -17.55 9.77
N THR A 22 -5.31 -17.41 8.47
CA THR A 22 -4.28 -17.64 7.45
C THR A 22 -3.50 -16.38 7.12
N LEU A 23 -4.05 -15.20 7.42
CA LEU A 23 -3.41 -13.89 7.26
C LEU A 23 -2.95 -13.37 8.62
N HIS A 24 -1.68 -12.98 8.70
CA HIS A 24 -1.08 -12.42 9.92
C HIS A 24 -0.52 -11.03 9.64
N LYS A 25 -0.96 -10.03 10.42
CA LYS A 25 -0.44 -8.67 10.39
C LYS A 25 0.30 -8.41 11.69
N ILE A 26 1.61 -8.24 11.63
CA ILE A 26 2.45 -8.05 12.81
C ILE A 26 3.18 -6.73 12.68
N ARG A 27 2.84 -5.77 13.52
CA ARG A 27 3.57 -4.49 13.60
C ARG A 27 4.77 -4.62 14.51
N LEU A 28 5.87 -4.03 14.08
CA LEU A 28 7.09 -3.89 14.86
C LEU A 28 7.23 -2.44 15.28
N ASP A 29 7.26 -2.19 16.58
CA ASP A 29 7.36 -0.87 17.16
C ASP A 29 8.79 -0.55 17.60
N SER A 30 9.08 0.74 17.81
CA SER A 30 10.32 1.23 18.37
C SER A 30 11.57 0.89 17.55
N LEU A 31 11.40 0.75 16.25
CA LEU A 31 12.52 0.62 15.33
C LEU A 31 13.25 1.95 15.17
N GLN A 32 14.58 1.89 15.07
CA GLN A 32 15.42 3.07 14.96
C GLN A 32 15.77 3.37 13.50
N SER A 33 15.69 4.64 13.13
CA SER A 33 16.09 5.14 11.82
C SER A 33 17.55 4.81 11.51
N GLY A 34 17.85 4.48 10.24
CA GLY A 34 19.19 4.11 9.78
C GLY A 34 19.68 2.73 10.25
N GLN A 35 18.85 1.98 10.95
CA GLN A 35 19.24 0.71 11.54
C GLN A 35 18.86 -0.47 10.64
N LYS A 36 19.78 -1.41 10.47
CA LYS A 36 19.52 -2.72 9.83
C LYS A 36 18.90 -3.68 10.86
N TYR A 37 17.85 -4.38 10.44
CA TYR A 37 17.14 -5.39 11.21
C TYR A 37 17.12 -6.73 10.48
N TYR A 38 17.11 -7.79 11.26
CA TYR A 38 16.94 -9.15 10.78
C TYR A 38 15.63 -9.72 11.29
N TYR A 39 14.90 -10.43 10.45
CA TYR A 39 13.65 -11.07 10.82
C TYR A 39 13.47 -12.41 10.10
N ARG A 40 12.56 -13.20 10.61
CA ARG A 40 11.95 -14.32 9.91
C ARG A 40 10.52 -14.48 10.37
N THR A 41 9.67 -14.97 9.51
CA THR A 41 8.31 -15.33 9.86
C THR A 41 8.24 -16.79 10.31
N CYS A 42 7.31 -17.06 11.20
CA CYS A 42 7.08 -18.41 11.73
C CYS A 42 5.58 -18.58 11.93
N SER A 43 4.98 -19.55 11.24
CA SER A 43 3.57 -19.90 11.38
C SER A 43 3.45 -21.34 11.85
N GLN A 44 2.60 -21.60 12.83
CA GLN A 44 2.36 -22.92 13.36
C GLN A 44 0.88 -23.27 13.24
N GLU A 45 0.63 -24.42 12.66
CA GLU A 45 -0.71 -24.96 12.52
C GLU A 45 -1.31 -25.31 13.89
N ILE A 46 -2.60 -25.03 14.08
CA ILE A 46 -3.38 -25.40 15.26
C ILE A 46 -4.40 -26.45 14.82
N LEU A 47 -4.15 -27.72 15.19
CA LEU A 47 -5.03 -28.85 14.88
C LEU A 47 -6.21 -28.95 15.84
N LEU A 48 -6.01 -28.53 17.10
CA LEU A 48 -7.03 -28.54 18.13
C LEU A 48 -6.84 -27.34 19.07
N TYR A 49 -7.93 -26.65 19.35
CA TYR A 49 -7.93 -25.56 20.34
C TYR A 49 -9.14 -25.71 21.26
N GLN A 50 -8.92 -26.30 22.43
CA GLN A 50 -9.93 -26.45 23.48
C GLN A 50 -9.46 -25.73 24.75
N ALA A 51 -10.36 -25.57 25.73
CA ALA A 51 -10.05 -24.87 26.98
C ALA A 51 -8.76 -25.34 27.64
N TYR A 52 -8.59 -26.64 27.80
CA TYR A 52 -7.46 -27.26 28.50
C TYR A 52 -6.54 -28.11 27.62
N LYS A 53 -6.80 -28.19 26.30
CA LYS A 53 -6.02 -28.96 25.36
C LYS A 53 -5.80 -28.22 24.06
N LYS A 54 -4.55 -28.06 23.67
CA LYS A 54 -4.13 -27.57 22.36
C LYS A 54 -3.24 -28.60 21.71
N VAL A 55 -3.44 -28.82 20.41
CA VAL A 55 -2.57 -29.68 19.60
C VAL A 55 -2.09 -28.84 18.41
N PHE A 56 -0.79 -28.81 18.25
CA PHE A 56 -0.15 -28.09 17.16
C PHE A 56 0.33 -29.08 16.10
N GLY A 57 0.21 -28.68 14.85
CA GLY A 57 0.72 -29.39 13.69
C GLY A 57 2.05 -28.84 13.23
N ASN A 58 2.19 -28.77 11.91
CA ASN A 58 3.43 -28.34 11.26
C ASN A 58 3.77 -26.87 11.57
N THR A 59 5.07 -26.60 11.55
CA THR A 59 5.59 -25.24 11.67
C THR A 59 6.31 -24.87 10.39
N ALA A 60 5.81 -23.85 9.69
CA ALA A 60 6.48 -23.20 8.58
C ALA A 60 7.36 -22.06 9.08
N ARG A 61 8.55 -21.91 8.52
CA ARG A 61 9.49 -20.84 8.83
C ARG A 61 10.15 -20.35 7.56
N THR A 62 10.31 -19.03 7.43
CA THR A 62 11.16 -18.48 6.36
C THR A 62 12.63 -18.54 6.76
N GLU A 63 13.48 -18.41 5.76
CA GLU A 63 14.89 -18.08 5.99
C GLU A 63 15.00 -16.72 6.68
N LEU A 64 16.20 -16.42 7.18
CA LEU A 64 16.50 -15.12 7.77
C LEU A 64 16.50 -14.06 6.68
N ARG A 65 15.73 -13.00 6.88
CA ARG A 65 15.63 -11.83 6.00
C ARG A 65 16.17 -10.61 6.70
N GLU A 66 16.48 -9.58 5.93
CA GLU A 66 16.93 -8.31 6.46
C GLU A 66 16.24 -7.13 5.77
N PHE A 67 16.12 -6.03 6.50
CA PHE A 67 15.74 -4.73 5.95
C PHE A 67 16.44 -3.62 6.70
N THR A 68 16.55 -2.46 6.06
CA THR A 68 17.13 -1.25 6.66
C THR A 68 16.12 -0.13 6.63
N LEU A 69 15.95 0.57 7.74
CA LEU A 69 15.14 1.78 7.77
C LEU A 69 15.96 2.96 7.23
N PRO A 70 15.35 3.92 6.52
CA PRO A 70 16.03 5.13 6.08
C PRO A 70 16.62 5.88 7.27
N ALA A 71 17.80 6.45 7.10
CA ALA A 71 18.36 7.30 8.13
C ALA A 71 17.64 8.65 8.19
N ALA A 72 17.64 9.27 9.37
CA ALA A 72 17.13 10.63 9.49
C ALA A 72 18.04 11.57 8.68
N GLY A 73 17.46 12.35 7.77
CA GLY A 73 18.19 13.25 6.89
C GLY A 73 18.66 12.62 5.58
N ASP A 74 18.32 11.37 5.27
CA ASP A 74 18.49 10.83 3.93
C ASP A 74 17.69 11.69 2.94
N ASP A 75 18.40 12.25 1.96
CA ASP A 75 17.86 13.20 0.98
C ASP A 75 17.60 12.57 -0.40
N SER A 76 17.92 11.30 -0.54
CA SER A 76 17.77 10.53 -1.78
C SER A 76 17.24 9.13 -1.50
N PHE A 77 16.49 8.61 -2.44
CA PHE A 77 16.03 7.22 -2.48
C PHE A 77 15.65 6.86 -3.91
N THR A 78 15.58 5.57 -4.17
CA THR A 78 15.03 5.00 -5.39
C THR A 78 13.73 4.28 -5.07
N ALA A 79 12.64 4.67 -5.71
CA ALA A 79 11.36 4.00 -5.60
C ALA A 79 10.93 3.44 -6.97
N VAL A 80 10.36 2.24 -6.96
CA VAL A 80 9.72 1.67 -8.15
C VAL A 80 8.22 1.81 -8.00
N VAL A 81 7.56 2.31 -9.04
CA VAL A 81 6.11 2.46 -9.06
C VAL A 81 5.54 1.66 -10.21
N PHE A 82 4.70 0.68 -9.89
CA PHE A 82 3.91 -0.08 -10.85
C PHE A 82 2.47 0.37 -10.80
N ASN A 83 1.82 0.40 -11.95
CA ASN A 83 0.40 0.68 -12.07
C ASN A 83 -0.19 -0.03 -13.29
N ASP A 84 -1.51 -0.16 -13.33
CA ASP A 84 -2.27 -0.70 -14.46
C ASP A 84 -1.75 -2.06 -14.96
N LEU A 85 -1.39 -2.95 -14.02
CA LEU A 85 -0.90 -4.29 -14.35
C LEU A 85 -2.03 -5.23 -14.81
N HIS A 86 -3.27 -5.00 -14.37
CA HIS A 86 -4.48 -5.72 -14.77
C HIS A 86 -4.31 -7.25 -14.77
N LYS A 87 -3.72 -7.80 -13.71
CA LYS A 87 -3.42 -9.25 -13.57
C LYS A 87 -2.60 -9.84 -14.72
N GLN A 88 -1.83 -9.00 -15.42
CA GLN A 88 -1.01 -9.43 -16.55
C GLN A 88 0.36 -9.94 -16.08
N SER A 89 0.40 -11.16 -15.54
CA SER A 89 1.62 -11.77 -14.98
C SER A 89 2.83 -11.70 -15.91
N LYS A 90 2.63 -11.91 -17.23
CA LYS A 90 3.74 -11.83 -18.19
C LYS A 90 4.30 -10.41 -18.34
N THR A 91 3.42 -9.41 -18.34
CA THR A 91 3.82 -8.00 -18.38
C THR A 91 4.56 -7.64 -17.09
N PHE A 92 4.02 -8.04 -15.94
CA PHE A 92 4.66 -7.81 -14.65
C PHE A 92 6.04 -8.46 -14.56
N GLN A 93 6.19 -9.72 -14.97
CA GLN A 93 7.48 -10.41 -15.02
C GLN A 93 8.49 -9.68 -15.93
N ALA A 94 8.05 -9.22 -17.11
CA ALA A 94 8.91 -8.45 -18.00
C ALA A 94 9.35 -7.11 -17.39
N LEU A 95 8.47 -6.44 -16.63
CA LEU A 95 8.81 -5.22 -15.89
C LEU A 95 9.78 -5.51 -14.73
N CYS A 96 9.60 -6.62 -14.01
CA CYS A 96 10.54 -7.04 -12.97
C CYS A 96 11.95 -7.29 -13.54
N GLU A 97 12.06 -7.86 -14.73
CA GLU A 97 13.37 -8.01 -15.39
C GLU A 97 14.03 -6.66 -15.73
N GLN A 98 13.23 -5.60 -16.01
CA GLN A 98 13.76 -4.25 -16.28
C GLN A 98 14.36 -3.58 -15.04
N ILE A 99 13.85 -3.89 -13.85
CA ILE A 99 14.35 -3.34 -12.60
C ILE A 99 15.44 -4.21 -11.95
N LYS A 100 15.74 -5.35 -12.53
CA LYS A 100 16.75 -6.27 -12.02
C LYS A 100 18.13 -5.62 -11.96
N GLY A 101 18.72 -5.66 -10.78
CA GLY A 101 20.02 -5.01 -10.52
C GLY A 101 19.94 -3.52 -10.21
N ILE A 102 18.75 -2.95 -10.18
CA ILE A 102 18.52 -1.62 -9.61
C ILE A 102 18.36 -1.79 -8.10
N ASP A 103 19.16 -1.07 -7.32
CA ASP A 103 18.98 -0.98 -5.87
C ASP A 103 17.86 0.03 -5.58
N TYR A 104 16.73 -0.44 -5.08
CA TYR A 104 15.58 0.40 -4.74
C TYR A 104 15.16 0.22 -3.29
N ASP A 105 14.69 1.30 -2.70
CA ASP A 105 14.37 1.40 -1.27
C ASP A 105 12.96 0.91 -0.95
N PHE A 106 12.01 1.12 -1.86
CA PHE A 106 10.63 0.66 -1.72
C PHE A 106 9.88 0.58 -3.06
N VAL A 107 8.77 -0.10 -3.03
CA VAL A 107 7.88 -0.27 -4.19
C VAL A 107 6.49 0.26 -3.87
N VAL A 108 5.85 0.90 -4.86
CA VAL A 108 4.45 1.30 -4.79
C VAL A 108 3.69 0.63 -5.93
N PHE A 109 2.67 -0.14 -5.61
CA PHE A 109 1.63 -0.55 -6.55
C PHE A 109 0.54 0.51 -6.53
N ASN A 110 0.46 1.31 -7.60
CA ASN A 110 -0.38 2.51 -7.67
C ASN A 110 -1.70 2.26 -8.40
N GLY A 111 -2.40 1.20 -8.01
CA GLY A 111 -3.73 0.88 -8.50
C GLY A 111 -3.79 0.09 -9.80
N ASP A 112 -4.95 -0.53 -10.02
CA ASP A 112 -5.27 -1.39 -11.15
C ASP A 112 -4.25 -2.52 -11.35
N CYS A 113 -3.75 -3.05 -10.24
CA CYS A 113 -2.83 -4.17 -10.22
C CYS A 113 -3.57 -5.49 -10.00
N VAL A 114 -4.58 -5.50 -9.09
CA VAL A 114 -5.42 -6.65 -8.77
C VAL A 114 -6.83 -6.43 -9.34
N ASP A 115 -7.00 -6.74 -10.60
CA ASP A 115 -8.28 -6.57 -11.29
C ASP A 115 -9.40 -7.42 -10.69
N ASP A 116 -10.56 -6.78 -10.49
CA ASP A 116 -11.84 -7.46 -10.24
C ASP A 116 -11.72 -8.64 -9.25
N PRO A 117 -11.28 -8.42 -7.98
CA PRO A 117 -11.02 -9.51 -7.05
C PRO A 117 -12.33 -10.26 -6.74
N ALA A 118 -12.42 -11.52 -7.17
CA ALA A 118 -13.63 -12.33 -7.04
C ALA A 118 -13.74 -13.03 -5.69
N ASN A 119 -12.61 -13.45 -5.12
CA ASN A 119 -12.53 -14.15 -3.85
C ASN A 119 -11.14 -13.98 -3.21
N HIS A 120 -11.04 -14.42 -1.94
CA HIS A 120 -9.81 -14.35 -1.15
C HIS A 120 -8.63 -15.04 -1.82
N ASP A 121 -8.80 -16.25 -2.32
CA ASP A 121 -7.69 -17.07 -2.85
C ASP A 121 -7.11 -16.45 -4.12
N GLN A 122 -7.97 -15.94 -4.99
CA GLN A 122 -7.52 -15.23 -6.19
C GLN A 122 -6.74 -13.96 -5.83
N ALA A 123 -7.26 -13.15 -4.91
CA ALA A 123 -6.62 -11.91 -4.50
C ALA A 123 -5.26 -12.17 -3.84
N THR A 124 -5.20 -13.13 -2.91
CA THR A 124 -3.95 -13.46 -2.21
C THR A 124 -2.91 -14.09 -3.12
N ALA A 125 -3.31 -14.94 -4.06
CA ALA A 125 -2.39 -15.52 -5.04
C ALA A 125 -1.71 -14.44 -5.88
N PHE A 126 -2.50 -13.46 -6.36
CA PHE A 126 -1.94 -12.39 -7.18
C PHE A 126 -1.10 -11.40 -6.38
N ILE A 127 -1.52 -11.03 -5.16
CA ILE A 127 -0.71 -10.18 -4.26
C ILE A 127 0.60 -10.89 -3.91
N SER A 128 0.61 -12.21 -3.72
CA SER A 128 1.84 -12.97 -3.51
C SER A 128 2.77 -12.89 -4.73
N GLU A 129 2.23 -13.07 -5.94
CA GLU A 129 3.00 -12.90 -7.17
C GLU A 129 3.64 -11.51 -7.26
N LEU A 130 2.86 -10.45 -6.98
CA LEU A 130 3.35 -9.07 -7.00
C LEU A 130 4.48 -8.86 -5.98
N THR A 131 4.28 -9.31 -4.75
CA THR A 131 5.26 -9.11 -3.67
C THR A 131 6.52 -9.95 -3.85
N GLU A 132 6.39 -11.17 -4.36
CA GLU A 132 7.54 -12.02 -4.69
C GLU A 132 8.36 -11.44 -5.84
N GLY A 133 7.72 -10.91 -6.88
CA GLY A 133 8.39 -10.32 -8.04
C GLY A 133 9.24 -9.10 -7.72
N VAL A 134 8.92 -8.39 -6.65
CA VAL A 134 9.65 -7.19 -6.20
C VAL A 134 10.46 -7.40 -4.91
N GLU A 135 10.73 -8.65 -4.54
CA GLU A 135 11.45 -8.98 -3.30
C GLU A 135 10.82 -8.31 -2.05
N GLY A 136 9.47 -8.30 -1.96
CA GLY A 136 8.73 -7.64 -0.88
C GLY A 136 8.97 -8.21 0.52
N ASP A 137 9.75 -9.26 0.64
CA ASP A 137 10.30 -9.78 1.89
C ASP A 137 11.58 -9.05 2.36
N ARG A 138 12.16 -8.19 1.53
CA ARG A 138 13.35 -7.37 1.81
C ARG A 138 13.07 -5.87 1.69
N VAL A 139 12.18 -5.50 0.80
CA VAL A 139 11.88 -4.13 0.44
C VAL A 139 10.44 -3.80 0.83
N PRO A 140 10.17 -2.67 1.50
CA PRO A 140 8.82 -2.24 1.80
C PRO A 140 7.96 -2.10 0.53
N VAL A 141 6.73 -2.59 0.60
CA VAL A 141 5.76 -2.53 -0.48
C VAL A 141 4.54 -1.77 -0.01
N PHE A 142 4.17 -0.73 -0.74
CA PHE A 142 2.96 0.04 -0.53
C PHE A 142 1.94 -0.31 -1.62
N PHE A 143 0.71 -0.55 -1.23
CA PHE A 143 -0.37 -0.87 -2.15
C PHE A 143 -1.45 0.20 -2.07
N MET A 144 -1.75 0.79 -3.23
CA MET A 144 -2.91 1.65 -3.44
C MET A 144 -3.90 0.94 -4.34
N ARG A 145 -5.17 1.08 -4.06
CA ARG A 145 -6.18 0.58 -4.99
C ARG A 145 -6.44 1.61 -6.09
N GLY A 146 -6.68 1.11 -7.29
CA GLY A 146 -7.29 1.85 -8.38
C GLY A 146 -8.78 1.57 -8.47
N ASN A 147 -9.39 1.89 -9.59
CA ASN A 147 -10.81 1.66 -9.79
C ASN A 147 -11.16 0.20 -10.13
N HIS A 148 -10.20 -0.63 -10.51
CA HIS A 148 -10.43 -2.06 -10.72
C HIS A 148 -10.41 -2.88 -9.42
N GLU A 149 -9.66 -2.48 -8.42
CA GLU A 149 -9.65 -3.15 -7.11
C GLU A 149 -10.97 -3.07 -6.35
N ILE A 150 -11.84 -2.12 -6.69
CA ILE A 150 -13.12 -1.91 -6.01
C ILE A 150 -14.29 -2.58 -6.71
N ARG A 151 -14.03 -3.36 -7.73
CA ARG A 151 -15.01 -4.14 -8.47
C ARG A 151 -15.07 -5.59 -7.98
N ASN A 152 -16.17 -6.28 -8.28
CA ASN A 152 -16.40 -7.68 -7.95
C ASN A 152 -16.57 -8.00 -6.44
N ALA A 153 -16.91 -9.25 -6.14
CA ALA A 153 -17.44 -9.69 -4.85
C ALA A 153 -16.44 -9.57 -3.67
N TYR A 154 -15.14 -9.63 -3.93
CA TYR A 154 -14.11 -9.55 -2.88
C TYR A 154 -13.48 -8.15 -2.74
N SER A 155 -13.99 -7.15 -3.43
CA SER A 155 -13.44 -5.78 -3.39
C SER A 155 -13.34 -5.19 -1.98
N VAL A 156 -14.36 -5.38 -1.14
CA VAL A 156 -14.34 -4.96 0.27
C VAL A 156 -13.37 -5.83 1.08
N GLY A 157 -13.33 -7.13 0.81
CA GLY A 157 -12.42 -8.08 1.47
C GLY A 157 -10.94 -7.78 1.21
N LEU A 158 -10.62 -7.22 0.05
CA LEU A 158 -9.27 -6.83 -0.33
C LEU A 158 -8.61 -5.91 0.70
N HIS A 159 -9.39 -5.00 1.30
CA HIS A 159 -8.91 -4.11 2.36
C HIS A 159 -8.28 -4.86 3.53
N SER A 160 -8.81 -6.03 3.87
CA SER A 160 -8.31 -6.85 4.99
C SER A 160 -6.92 -7.43 4.74
N LEU A 161 -6.47 -7.51 3.49
CA LEU A 161 -5.17 -8.08 3.13
C LEU A 161 -4.01 -7.12 3.40
N PHE A 162 -4.29 -5.83 3.52
CA PHE A 162 -3.27 -4.79 3.74
C PHE A 162 -3.35 -4.22 5.17
N ASP A 163 -2.24 -3.68 5.65
CA ASP A 163 -2.17 -2.99 6.94
C ASP A 163 -2.12 -1.48 6.72
N TYR A 164 -3.24 -0.91 6.31
CA TYR A 164 -3.36 0.52 6.07
C TYR A 164 -3.22 1.34 7.35
N VAL A 165 -2.48 2.45 7.29
CA VAL A 165 -2.31 3.35 8.43
C VAL A 165 -3.64 3.98 8.83
N GLY A 166 -4.03 3.78 10.10
CA GLY A 166 -5.31 4.27 10.60
C GLY A 166 -6.52 3.65 9.92
N ASP A 167 -6.36 2.45 9.34
CA ASP A 167 -7.41 1.71 8.65
C ASP A 167 -8.03 2.50 7.48
N LYS A 168 -7.20 3.28 6.77
CA LYS A 168 -7.60 4.11 5.63
C LYS A 168 -6.78 3.77 4.40
N THR A 169 -7.45 3.71 3.24
CA THR A 169 -6.81 3.48 1.95
C THR A 169 -6.03 4.68 1.42
N TYR A 170 -5.99 5.75 2.19
CA TYR A 170 -5.22 6.98 1.94
C TYR A 170 -4.45 7.38 3.19
N GLY A 171 -3.35 8.10 3.01
CA GLY A 171 -2.51 8.49 4.14
C GLY A 171 -1.24 9.19 3.69
N SER A 172 -0.29 9.27 4.60
CA SER A 172 1.01 9.88 4.32
C SER A 172 2.09 9.31 5.22
N PHE A 173 3.32 9.28 4.74
CA PHE A 173 4.49 8.85 5.49
C PHE A 173 5.73 9.64 5.07
N ASN A 174 6.78 9.55 5.86
CA ASN A 174 8.08 10.11 5.52
C ASN A 174 9.02 9.00 5.06
N TRP A 175 9.80 9.30 4.02
CA TRP A 175 10.98 8.53 3.68
C TRP A 175 12.18 9.51 3.67
N GLY A 176 13.04 9.37 4.66
CA GLY A 176 14.04 10.41 4.91
C GLY A 176 13.41 11.80 5.03
N ASP A 177 13.90 12.75 4.26
CA ASP A 177 13.40 14.13 4.20
C ASP A 177 12.22 14.36 3.26
N THR A 178 11.74 13.29 2.62
CA THR A 178 10.63 13.37 1.68
C THR A 178 9.31 12.99 2.35
N ARG A 179 8.29 13.83 2.17
CA ARG A 179 6.90 13.53 2.55
C ARG A 179 6.14 12.95 1.37
N ILE A 180 5.60 11.76 1.53
CA ILE A 180 4.78 11.07 0.53
C ILE A 180 3.34 11.09 0.99
N VAL A 181 2.45 11.60 0.14
CA VAL A 181 1.00 11.67 0.38
C VAL A 181 0.32 10.80 -0.66
N MET A 182 -0.50 9.88 -0.21
CA MET A 182 -1.24 8.92 -1.04
C MET A 182 -2.74 9.19 -0.91
N LEU A 183 -3.43 9.36 -2.04
CA LEU A 183 -4.87 9.63 -2.08
C LEU A 183 -5.61 8.55 -2.86
N ASP A 184 -6.74 8.13 -2.33
CA ASP A 184 -7.62 7.14 -2.94
C ASP A 184 -8.75 7.83 -3.71
N CYS A 185 -8.70 7.79 -5.02
CA CYS A 185 -9.71 8.39 -5.90
C CYS A 185 -11.05 7.63 -5.89
N GLY A 186 -11.07 6.39 -5.42
CA GLY A 186 -12.21 5.51 -5.56
C GLY A 186 -12.41 5.10 -7.02
N GLU A 187 -13.63 5.21 -7.52
CA GLU A 187 -13.99 4.86 -8.89
C GLU A 187 -13.99 6.10 -9.80
N ASP A 188 -13.91 5.89 -11.11
CA ASP A 188 -13.88 6.91 -12.15
C ASP A 188 -15.28 7.46 -12.52
N LYS A 189 -16.36 6.78 -12.10
CA LYS A 189 -17.75 7.16 -12.37
C LYS A 189 -18.45 7.68 -11.12
N PRO A 190 -19.54 8.47 -11.28
CA PRO A 190 -20.36 8.91 -10.15
C PRO A 190 -21.07 7.72 -9.46
N ASP A 191 -21.39 7.88 -8.18
CA ASP A 191 -21.95 6.80 -7.35
C ASP A 191 -23.33 6.31 -7.82
N ASP A 192 -24.09 7.13 -8.56
CA ASP A 192 -25.38 6.79 -9.15
C ASP A 192 -25.26 6.10 -10.52
N HIS A 193 -24.06 5.87 -11.00
CA HIS A 193 -23.86 5.14 -12.25
C HIS A 193 -24.43 3.73 -12.14
N TRP A 194 -25.21 3.33 -13.15
CA TRP A 194 -26.01 2.09 -13.16
C TRP A 194 -25.19 0.82 -12.84
N VAL A 195 -23.92 0.80 -13.22
CA VAL A 195 -23.00 -0.35 -13.05
C VAL A 195 -22.73 -0.69 -11.58
N TYR A 196 -22.98 0.24 -10.66
CA TYR A 196 -22.70 0.04 -9.22
C TYR A 196 -23.90 -0.46 -8.44
N TYR A 197 -25.10 -0.45 -9.01
CA TYR A 197 -26.33 -0.92 -8.36
C TYR A 197 -26.56 -0.31 -6.95
N GLY A 198 -26.05 0.91 -6.69
CA GLY A 198 -26.19 1.57 -5.38
C GLY A 198 -25.29 0.99 -4.28
N LEU A 199 -24.25 0.24 -4.61
CA LEU A 199 -23.34 -0.39 -3.64
C LEU A 199 -22.07 0.43 -3.35
N ASN A 200 -21.95 1.63 -3.94
CA ASN A 200 -20.80 2.52 -3.75
C ASN A 200 -21.22 3.85 -3.13
N ASP A 201 -20.30 4.44 -2.34
CA ASP A 201 -20.38 5.80 -1.81
C ASP A 201 -18.98 6.43 -1.79
N PHE A 202 -18.41 6.57 -2.98
CA PHE A 202 -17.07 7.18 -3.13
C PHE A 202 -17.09 8.70 -2.94
N THR A 203 -18.24 9.33 -3.10
CA THR A 203 -18.41 10.75 -2.78
C THR A 203 -18.06 11.02 -1.32
N LYS A 204 -18.52 10.16 -0.40
CA LYS A 204 -18.13 10.26 1.00
C LYS A 204 -16.64 10.05 1.22
N LEU A 205 -16.04 9.01 0.62
CA LEU A 205 -14.60 8.73 0.70
C LEU A 205 -13.76 9.94 0.23
N ARG A 206 -14.15 10.56 -0.89
CA ARG A 206 -13.46 11.74 -1.45
C ARG A 206 -13.59 12.95 -0.53
N ASN A 207 -14.77 13.18 0.07
CA ASN A 207 -14.99 14.26 1.03
C ASN A 207 -14.21 14.06 2.34
N ASP A 208 -14.11 12.84 2.85
CA ASP A 208 -13.31 12.53 4.05
C ASP A 208 -11.83 12.91 3.83
N GLN A 209 -11.32 12.75 2.61
CA GLN A 209 -9.96 13.12 2.25
C GLN A 209 -9.72 14.63 2.15
N VAL A 210 -10.76 15.44 1.94
CA VAL A 210 -10.64 16.92 2.06
C VAL A 210 -10.19 17.30 3.47
N GLY A 211 -10.80 16.67 4.49
CA GLY A 211 -10.40 16.87 5.88
C GLY A 211 -8.99 16.37 6.18
N PHE A 212 -8.62 15.22 5.62
CA PHE A 212 -7.26 14.70 5.71
C PHE A 212 -6.25 15.64 5.06
N LEU A 213 -6.46 16.08 3.83
CA LEU A 213 -5.57 17.01 3.11
C LEU A 213 -5.37 18.32 3.86
N LYS A 214 -6.43 18.92 4.40
CA LYS A 214 -6.30 20.16 5.19
C LYS A 214 -5.39 19.96 6.40
N ARG A 215 -5.52 18.84 7.12
CA ARG A 215 -4.65 18.54 8.27
C ARG A 215 -3.22 18.23 7.82
N GLU A 216 -3.08 17.46 6.75
CA GLU A 216 -1.78 17.08 6.20
C GLU A 216 -0.97 18.30 5.77
N LEU A 217 -1.53 19.16 4.94
CA LEU A 217 -0.88 20.39 4.45
C LEU A 217 -0.52 21.35 5.58
N ALA A 218 -1.26 21.30 6.70
CA ALA A 218 -0.97 22.10 7.89
C ALA A 218 0.03 21.46 8.84
N SER A 219 0.35 20.18 8.68
CA SER A 219 1.20 19.40 9.58
C SER A 219 2.64 19.90 9.62
N LYS A 220 3.34 19.58 10.71
CA LYS A 220 4.77 19.89 10.86
C LYS A 220 5.60 19.05 9.90
N GLU A 221 5.22 17.80 9.72
CA GLU A 221 5.87 16.84 8.85
C GLU A 221 5.85 17.30 7.40
N PHE A 222 4.69 17.70 6.90
CA PHE A 222 4.55 18.23 5.55
C PHE A 222 5.35 19.53 5.34
N LYS A 223 5.27 20.46 6.29
CA LYS A 223 5.94 21.77 6.19
C LYS A 223 7.47 21.67 6.25
N LYS A 224 7.99 20.73 7.04
CA LYS A 224 9.44 20.54 7.23
C LYS A 224 10.08 19.68 6.14
N ALA A 225 9.32 18.89 5.42
CA ALA A 225 9.84 18.02 4.38
C ALA A 225 10.61 18.83 3.32
N ALA A 226 11.77 18.34 2.90
CA ALA A 226 12.55 18.93 1.82
C ALA A 226 11.87 18.69 0.46
N LYS A 227 11.29 17.51 0.29
CA LYS A 227 10.57 17.12 -0.92
C LYS A 227 9.17 16.59 -0.56
N ARG A 228 8.23 16.73 -1.49
CA ARG A 228 6.84 16.27 -1.32
C ARG A 228 6.37 15.59 -2.59
N ILE A 229 5.91 14.37 -2.45
CA ILE A 229 5.40 13.54 -3.54
C ILE A 229 3.92 13.27 -3.28
N LEU A 230 3.10 13.47 -4.29
CA LEU A 230 1.69 13.08 -4.29
C LEU A 230 1.53 11.84 -5.17
N ILE A 231 0.85 10.83 -4.66
CA ILE A 231 0.55 9.61 -5.40
C ILE A 231 -0.97 9.38 -5.36
N HIS A 232 -1.55 9.14 -6.51
CA HIS A 232 -2.96 8.78 -6.66
C HIS A 232 -3.14 8.03 -7.98
N HIS A 233 -4.18 7.21 -8.08
CA HIS A 233 -4.35 6.39 -9.28
C HIS A 233 -4.92 7.21 -10.45
N ILE A 234 -6.12 7.76 -10.31
CA ILE A 234 -6.82 8.49 -11.39
C ILE A 234 -6.26 9.92 -11.49
N PRO A 235 -5.78 10.37 -12.66
CA PRO A 235 -5.29 11.75 -12.84
C PRO A 235 -6.33 12.79 -12.45
N LEU A 236 -5.92 13.83 -11.75
CA LEU A 236 -6.80 14.94 -11.35
C LEU A 236 -7.12 15.87 -12.51
N TYR A 237 -6.25 15.92 -13.51
CA TYR A 237 -6.36 16.78 -14.69
C TYR A 237 -5.93 16.03 -15.94
N GLY A 238 -6.44 16.43 -17.07
CA GLY A 238 -5.96 15.94 -18.37
C GLY A 238 -6.51 14.59 -18.82
N ASN A 239 -7.57 14.10 -18.21
CA ASN A 239 -8.32 12.94 -18.72
C ASN A 239 -9.67 13.38 -19.29
N ASP A 240 -10.25 12.59 -20.17
CA ASP A 240 -11.54 12.85 -20.84
C ASP A 240 -12.75 12.66 -19.92
N TYR A 241 -12.55 12.13 -18.73
CA TYR A 241 -13.59 11.95 -17.72
C TYR A 241 -13.65 13.16 -16.81
N GLU A 242 -14.87 13.55 -16.42
CA GLU A 242 -15.07 14.52 -15.37
C GLU A 242 -14.45 13.98 -14.08
N ASN A 243 -13.27 14.51 -13.71
CA ASN A 243 -12.58 14.01 -12.54
C ASN A 243 -13.28 14.49 -11.27
N LEU A 244 -14.00 13.58 -10.63
CA LEU A 244 -14.76 13.82 -9.41
C LEU A 244 -13.90 14.26 -8.22
N CYS A 245 -12.59 14.00 -8.26
CA CYS A 245 -11.65 14.40 -7.22
C CYS A 245 -11.15 15.85 -7.43
N SER A 246 -10.98 16.30 -8.68
CA SER A 246 -10.42 17.62 -8.98
C SER A 246 -11.27 18.76 -8.41
N GLY A 247 -12.59 18.64 -8.45
CA GLY A 247 -13.51 19.61 -7.85
C GLY A 247 -13.37 19.73 -6.34
N LEU A 248 -13.03 18.64 -5.64
CA LEU A 248 -12.90 18.59 -4.19
C LEU A 248 -11.49 18.94 -3.70
N TRP A 249 -10.46 18.40 -4.36
CA TRP A 249 -9.07 18.48 -3.92
C TRP A 249 -8.26 19.54 -4.66
N GLY A 250 -8.65 19.87 -5.90
CA GLY A 250 -7.86 20.67 -6.82
C GLY A 250 -7.38 21.99 -6.22
N LYS A 251 -8.26 22.76 -5.61
CA LYS A 251 -7.89 24.06 -4.97
C LYS A 251 -6.92 23.92 -3.80
N LEU A 252 -6.93 22.78 -3.10
CA LEU A 252 -5.99 22.49 -2.01
C LEU A 252 -4.63 22.08 -2.58
N LEU A 253 -4.63 21.23 -3.59
CA LEU A 253 -3.43 20.68 -4.20
C LEU A 253 -2.71 21.68 -5.09
N GLU A 254 -3.43 22.54 -5.81
CA GLU A 254 -2.88 23.60 -6.67
C GLU A 254 -1.95 24.56 -5.89
N LYS A 255 -2.29 24.83 -4.64
CA LYS A 255 -1.51 25.72 -3.76
C LYS A 255 -0.46 24.98 -2.92
N ALA A 256 -0.49 23.66 -2.93
CA ALA A 256 0.43 22.86 -2.15
C ALA A 256 1.78 22.70 -2.87
N PRO A 257 2.90 22.82 -2.15
CA PRO A 257 4.23 22.76 -2.76
C PRO A 257 4.70 21.33 -3.02
N PHE A 258 3.89 20.52 -3.71
CA PHE A 258 4.33 19.21 -4.19
C PHE A 258 5.37 19.38 -5.29
N ASN A 259 6.42 18.58 -5.23
CA ASN A 259 7.50 18.57 -6.23
C ASN A 259 7.10 17.74 -7.45
N ILE A 260 6.39 16.62 -7.23
CA ILE A 260 5.90 15.72 -8.27
C ILE A 260 4.55 15.12 -7.85
N SER A 261 3.70 14.84 -8.82
CA SER A 261 2.51 14.02 -8.68
C SER A 261 2.61 12.83 -9.62
N LEU A 262 2.46 11.63 -9.09
CA LEU A 262 2.46 10.37 -9.84
C LEU A 262 1.03 9.85 -9.92
N ASN A 263 0.59 9.53 -11.11
CA ASN A 263 -0.73 8.95 -11.37
C ASN A 263 -0.65 7.90 -12.49
N ALA A 264 -1.80 7.31 -12.84
CA ALA A 264 -1.92 6.11 -13.64
C ALA A 264 -3.23 6.13 -14.45
N HIS A 265 -3.93 5.01 -14.63
CA HIS A 265 -5.29 4.89 -15.14
C HIS A 265 -5.47 5.09 -16.65
N THR A 266 -4.79 6.07 -17.25
CA THR A 266 -4.99 6.41 -18.68
C THR A 266 -4.27 5.45 -19.64
N HIS A 267 -3.36 4.61 -19.14
CA HIS A 267 -2.47 3.74 -19.92
C HIS A 267 -1.60 4.50 -20.93
N GLU A 268 -1.40 5.80 -20.73
CA GLU A 268 -0.60 6.67 -21.57
C GLU A 268 0.50 7.33 -20.75
N TYR A 269 1.69 7.39 -21.32
CA TYR A 269 2.77 8.16 -20.72
C TYR A 269 2.56 9.65 -21.04
N ALA A 270 2.45 10.45 -20.01
CA ALA A 270 2.41 11.91 -20.14
C ALA A 270 3.24 12.57 -19.03
N TYR A 271 3.91 13.65 -19.38
CA TYR A 271 4.63 14.50 -18.44
C TYR A 271 4.16 15.94 -18.57
N HIS A 272 3.62 16.47 -17.49
CA HIS A 272 3.10 17.82 -17.42
C HIS A 272 3.99 18.64 -16.47
N PRO A 273 4.98 19.40 -16.97
CA PRO A 273 5.79 20.28 -16.12
C PRO A 273 4.93 21.39 -15.53
N LYS A 274 5.25 21.81 -14.30
CA LYS A 274 4.61 22.98 -13.65
C LYS A 274 4.94 24.27 -14.39
#